data_e46543dc8462120db5e2077cb216b4c9
#
_entry.id   e46543dc8462120db5e2077cb216b4c9
#
_cell.length_a   1.000
_cell.length_b   1.000
_cell.length_c   1.000
_cell.angle_alpha   90.00
_cell.angle_beta   90.00
_cell.angle_gamma   90.00
#
_symmetry.space_group_name_H-M   'P 1'
#
loop_
_entity.id
_entity.type
_entity.pdbx_description
1 polymer ?
#
loop_
_entity_poly.entity_id
_entity_poly.type
_entity_poly.pdbx_seq_one_letter_code
_entity_poly.pdbx_strand_id
1 'polypeptide(L)'
;MAKPNVVNKEKLLQAAKEIITEHGMEKLTLKAVAKSAQVTQGTVYYHFKTKDQLLLEVTEAFCKASWEQIGKDVQLEKALQSAESRCVKDSMYHHLFFQLVASGLQNDAMKDKIGGLLHYENQQLTRVLNKNIGGTMTSQISTETWSVLCNALIDGLALQALFNPSFSSDKVYGDLHLLLEKFIELQKGGNGSE
;
A
#
# COMPACT_ATOMS: atom_id res chain seq x y z
N MET A 1 -39.65 19.54 -3.89
CA MET A 1 -38.21 19.79 -3.66
C MET A 1 -37.47 18.49 -3.75
N ALA A 2 -36.60 18.31 -4.77
CA ALA A 2 -35.75 17.11 -4.89
C ALA A 2 -34.77 17.09 -3.69
N LYS A 3 -34.68 15.95 -2.98
CA LYS A 3 -33.68 15.75 -1.95
C LYS A 3 -32.30 16.00 -2.57
N PRO A 4 -31.40 16.78 -1.91
CA PRO A 4 -30.04 16.95 -2.43
C PRO A 4 -29.44 15.56 -2.57
N ASN A 5 -28.94 15.27 -3.77
CA ASN A 5 -28.22 14.02 -4.05
C ASN A 5 -26.91 14.09 -3.26
N VAL A 6 -26.92 13.61 -2.01
CA VAL A 6 -25.71 13.52 -1.17
C VAL A 6 -24.86 12.45 -1.82
N VAL A 7 -24.01 12.87 -2.75
CA VAL A 7 -23.06 11.97 -3.38
C VAL A 7 -22.12 11.49 -2.30
N ASN A 8 -22.13 10.17 -2.07
CA ASN A 8 -21.27 9.50 -1.12
C ASN A 8 -19.81 9.69 -1.56
N LYS A 9 -18.94 9.94 -0.60
CA LYS A 9 -17.48 10.06 -0.78
C LYS A 9 -16.89 8.85 -1.54
N GLU A 10 -17.43 7.67 -1.31
CA GLU A 10 -17.04 6.42 -2.03
C GLU A 10 -17.22 6.53 -3.55
N LYS A 11 -18.34 7.13 -4.01
CA LYS A 11 -18.55 7.36 -5.44
C LYS A 11 -17.48 8.28 -6.04
N LEU A 12 -17.04 9.27 -5.29
CA LEU A 12 -15.98 10.20 -5.73
C LEU A 12 -14.61 9.50 -5.77
N LEU A 13 -14.32 8.65 -4.79
CA LEU A 13 -13.11 7.83 -4.77
C LEU A 13 -13.11 6.81 -5.91
N GLN A 14 -14.26 6.22 -6.21
CA GLN A 14 -14.39 5.31 -7.34
C GLN A 14 -14.13 6.03 -8.68
N ALA A 15 -14.73 7.21 -8.88
CA ALA A 15 -14.47 8.04 -10.05
C ALA A 15 -12.99 8.45 -10.17
N ALA A 16 -12.32 8.72 -9.04
CA ALA A 16 -10.90 9.03 -9.01
C ALA A 16 -10.05 7.81 -9.42
N LYS A 17 -10.38 6.61 -8.93
CA LYS A 17 -9.73 5.36 -9.34
C LYS A 17 -9.87 5.08 -10.83
N GLU A 18 -11.07 5.25 -11.38
CA GLU A 18 -11.34 5.09 -12.83
C GLU A 18 -10.49 6.05 -13.67
N ILE A 19 -10.44 7.33 -13.29
CA ILE A 19 -9.59 8.32 -13.97
C ILE A 19 -8.13 7.89 -13.99
N ILE A 20 -7.60 7.43 -12.85
CA ILE A 20 -6.21 6.99 -12.73
C ILE A 20 -5.95 5.78 -13.62
N THR A 21 -6.87 4.81 -13.60
CA THR A 21 -6.73 3.55 -14.36
C THR A 21 -6.81 3.77 -15.86
N GLU A 22 -7.71 4.64 -16.32
CA GLU A 22 -7.97 4.85 -17.76
C GLU A 22 -7.08 5.92 -18.38
N HIS A 23 -6.69 6.92 -17.61
CA HIS A 23 -6.08 8.14 -18.14
C HIS A 23 -4.76 8.53 -17.48
N GLY A 24 -4.33 7.79 -16.44
CA GLY A 24 -3.11 8.09 -15.68
C GLY A 24 -3.31 9.13 -14.56
N MET A 25 -2.32 9.15 -13.67
CA MET A 25 -2.35 10.00 -12.47
C MET A 25 -2.29 11.52 -12.76
N GLU A 26 -1.66 11.93 -13.84
CA GLU A 26 -1.57 13.33 -14.26
C GLU A 26 -2.95 13.93 -14.59
N LYS A 27 -3.92 13.09 -14.94
CA LYS A 27 -5.31 13.50 -15.19
C LYS A 27 -6.15 13.60 -13.94
N LEU A 28 -5.66 13.12 -12.79
CA LEU A 28 -6.36 13.21 -11.52
C LEU A 28 -6.40 14.66 -11.03
N THR A 29 -7.57 15.26 -11.10
CA THR A 29 -7.87 16.60 -10.58
C THR A 29 -9.26 16.61 -9.94
N LEU A 30 -9.53 17.51 -8.98
CA LEU A 30 -10.87 17.68 -8.40
C LEU A 30 -11.93 17.96 -9.46
N LYS A 31 -11.58 18.71 -10.53
CA LYS A 31 -12.46 18.99 -11.66
C LYS A 31 -12.76 17.73 -12.49
N ALA A 32 -11.75 16.89 -12.76
CA ALA A 32 -11.93 15.65 -13.49
C ALA A 32 -12.84 14.67 -12.71
N VAL A 33 -12.63 14.55 -11.40
CA VAL A 33 -13.48 13.73 -10.51
C VAL A 33 -14.92 14.25 -10.52
N ALA A 34 -15.14 15.57 -10.44
CA ALA A 34 -16.47 16.14 -10.51
C ALA A 34 -17.19 15.80 -11.82
N LYS A 35 -16.46 15.88 -12.96
CA LYS A 35 -16.98 15.53 -14.28
C LYS A 35 -17.32 14.04 -14.38
N SER A 36 -16.42 13.17 -13.97
CA SER A 36 -16.61 11.71 -14.01
C SER A 36 -17.76 11.26 -13.10
N ALA A 37 -17.83 11.77 -11.87
CA ALA A 37 -18.89 11.46 -10.91
C ALA A 37 -20.24 12.15 -11.22
N GLN A 38 -20.30 13.04 -12.24
CA GLN A 38 -21.47 13.84 -12.61
C GLN A 38 -22.00 14.72 -11.46
N VAL A 39 -21.10 15.41 -10.79
CA VAL A 39 -21.41 16.31 -9.68
C VAL A 39 -20.78 17.69 -9.89
N THR A 40 -21.13 18.65 -9.04
CA THR A 40 -20.48 19.96 -9.05
C THR A 40 -19.06 19.89 -8.47
N GLN A 41 -18.17 20.79 -8.89
CA GLN A 41 -16.83 20.90 -8.27
C GLN A 41 -16.94 21.23 -6.77
N GLY A 42 -17.96 22.00 -6.36
CA GLY A 42 -18.22 22.30 -4.96
C GLY A 42 -18.47 21.06 -4.12
N THR A 43 -19.15 20.03 -4.67
CA THR A 43 -19.35 18.74 -4.00
C THR A 43 -18.02 18.03 -3.75
N VAL A 44 -17.14 17.97 -4.76
CA VAL A 44 -15.82 17.34 -4.62
C VAL A 44 -14.93 18.11 -3.66
N TYR A 45 -14.93 19.45 -3.76
CA TYR A 45 -14.18 20.32 -2.85
C TYR A 45 -14.67 20.20 -1.38
N TYR A 46 -15.96 19.99 -1.17
CA TYR A 46 -16.49 19.75 0.18
C TYR A 46 -15.83 18.51 0.82
N HIS A 47 -15.60 17.44 0.06
CA HIS A 47 -15.03 16.19 0.56
C HIS A 47 -13.48 16.23 0.69
N PHE A 48 -12.79 16.76 -0.32
CA PHE A 48 -11.32 16.58 -0.41
C PHE A 48 -10.51 17.87 -0.24
N LYS A 49 -11.11 19.06 -0.29
CA LYS A 49 -10.45 20.37 -0.15
C LYS A 49 -9.26 20.62 -1.09
N THR A 50 -8.32 19.67 -1.19
CA THR A 50 -7.09 19.76 -1.99
C THR A 50 -6.88 18.51 -2.84
N LYS A 51 -6.00 18.63 -3.87
CA LYS A 51 -5.56 17.48 -4.66
C LYS A 51 -4.79 16.47 -3.78
N ASP A 52 -3.98 16.94 -2.85
CA ASP A 52 -3.19 16.07 -1.95
C ASP A 52 -4.11 15.27 -1.01
N GLN A 53 -5.18 15.88 -0.51
CA GLN A 53 -6.18 15.15 0.27
C GLN A 53 -6.90 14.09 -0.56
N LEU A 54 -7.25 14.39 -1.80
CA LEU A 54 -7.83 13.39 -2.72
C LEU A 54 -6.83 12.27 -2.99
N LEU A 55 -5.57 12.60 -3.28
CA LEU A 55 -4.51 11.63 -3.53
C LEU A 55 -4.32 10.69 -2.34
N LEU A 56 -4.23 11.24 -1.12
CA LEU A 56 -4.13 10.45 0.10
C LEU A 56 -5.28 9.44 0.23
N GLU A 57 -6.50 9.90 0.11
CA GLU A 57 -7.67 9.05 0.31
C GLU A 57 -7.84 7.98 -0.77
N VAL A 58 -7.43 8.28 -2.01
CA VAL A 58 -7.37 7.28 -3.07
C VAL A 58 -6.29 6.24 -2.75
N THR A 59 -5.11 6.66 -2.29
CA THR A 59 -4.01 5.75 -1.89
C THR A 59 -4.44 4.85 -0.73
N GLU A 60 -5.06 5.42 0.31
CA GLU A 60 -5.64 4.64 1.42
C GLU A 60 -6.68 3.62 0.95
N ALA A 61 -7.54 4.00 0.01
CA ALA A 61 -8.57 3.12 -0.52
C ALA A 61 -7.97 1.96 -1.35
N PHE A 62 -6.90 2.19 -2.10
CA PHE A 62 -6.15 1.13 -2.77
C PHE A 62 -5.45 0.20 -1.77
N CYS A 63 -4.79 0.76 -0.75
CA CYS A 63 -4.14 0.00 0.30
C CYS A 63 -5.13 -0.92 1.02
N LYS A 64 -6.25 -0.37 1.50
CA LYS A 64 -7.30 -1.14 2.19
C LYS A 64 -7.87 -2.26 1.32
N ALA A 65 -8.21 -1.97 0.06
CA ALA A 65 -8.73 -2.96 -0.87
C ALA A 65 -7.72 -4.09 -1.12
N SER A 66 -6.43 -3.78 -1.23
CA SER A 66 -5.36 -4.76 -1.36
C SER A 66 -5.29 -5.69 -0.14
N TRP A 67 -5.34 -5.15 1.08
CA TRP A 67 -5.34 -5.95 2.30
C TRP A 67 -6.63 -6.77 2.49
N GLU A 68 -7.78 -6.25 2.05
CA GLU A 68 -9.05 -7.00 2.03
C GLU A 68 -9.00 -8.20 1.08
N GLN A 69 -8.38 -8.05 -0.11
CA GLN A 69 -8.18 -9.16 -1.06
C GLN A 69 -7.23 -10.23 -0.52
N ILE A 70 -6.18 -9.82 0.17
CA ILE A 70 -5.25 -10.73 0.84
C ILE A 70 -5.99 -11.55 1.91
N GLY A 71 -6.97 -10.95 2.60
CA GLY A 71 -7.81 -11.60 3.61
C GLY A 71 -7.12 -11.78 4.95
N LYS A 72 -7.93 -12.17 5.95
CA LYS A 72 -7.44 -12.34 7.35
C LYS A 72 -6.61 -13.61 7.55
N ASP A 73 -6.76 -14.59 6.67
CA ASP A 73 -6.16 -15.92 6.77
C ASP A 73 -5.02 -16.14 5.78
N VAL A 74 -4.31 -15.05 5.46
CA VAL A 74 -3.26 -15.09 4.46
C VAL A 74 -2.06 -15.94 4.90
N GLN A 75 -1.59 -16.79 4.01
CA GLN A 75 -0.31 -17.47 4.12
C GLN A 75 0.81 -16.49 3.70
N LEU A 76 2.00 -16.63 4.31
CA LEU A 76 3.15 -15.79 4.03
C LEU A 76 3.49 -15.77 2.53
N GLU A 77 3.43 -16.91 1.88
CA GLU A 77 3.66 -17.04 0.44
C GLU A 77 2.71 -16.16 -0.40
N LYS A 78 1.40 -16.17 -0.08
CA LYS A 78 0.43 -15.29 -0.76
C LYS A 78 0.68 -13.81 -0.49
N ALA A 79 1.15 -13.47 0.70
CA ALA A 79 1.52 -12.09 1.02
C ALA A 79 2.74 -11.64 0.19
N LEU A 80 3.74 -12.50 0.03
CA LEU A 80 4.91 -12.25 -0.83
C LEU A 80 4.53 -12.12 -2.30
N GLN A 81 3.71 -13.04 -2.82
CA GLN A 81 3.20 -12.98 -4.20
C GLN A 81 2.40 -11.69 -4.45
N SER A 82 1.60 -11.26 -3.47
CA SER A 82 0.90 -9.97 -3.55
C SER A 82 1.85 -8.79 -3.55
N ALA A 83 2.93 -8.80 -2.77
CA ALA A 83 3.96 -7.76 -2.79
C ALA A 83 4.69 -7.73 -4.12
N GLU A 84 5.10 -8.90 -4.64
CA GLU A 84 5.75 -9.06 -5.93
C GLU A 84 4.89 -8.54 -7.08
N SER A 85 3.60 -8.89 -7.13
CA SER A 85 2.67 -8.45 -8.18
C SER A 85 2.51 -6.92 -8.25
N ARG A 86 2.83 -6.21 -7.17
CA ARG A 86 2.85 -4.74 -7.10
C ARG A 86 4.23 -4.13 -7.34
N CYS A 87 5.28 -4.97 -7.36
CA CYS A 87 6.67 -4.55 -7.58
C CYS A 87 6.99 -4.54 -9.09
N VAL A 88 6.18 -3.82 -9.84
CA VAL A 88 6.25 -3.72 -11.30
C VAL A 88 6.32 -2.25 -11.72
N LYS A 89 6.85 -2.01 -12.93
CA LYS A 89 7.07 -0.67 -13.47
C LYS A 89 5.80 0.19 -13.53
N ASP A 90 4.65 -0.45 -13.74
CA ASP A 90 3.35 0.23 -13.84
C ASP A 90 2.50 0.09 -12.56
N SER A 91 3.13 -0.17 -11.42
CA SER A 91 2.45 -0.30 -10.14
C SER A 91 1.72 0.99 -9.76
N MET A 92 0.42 1.00 -9.92
CA MET A 92 -0.41 2.16 -9.60
C MET A 92 -0.31 2.56 -8.13
N TYR A 93 -0.32 1.57 -7.21
CA TYR A 93 -0.21 1.85 -5.79
C TYR A 93 1.09 2.59 -5.43
N HIS A 94 2.23 2.09 -5.88
CA HIS A 94 3.52 2.69 -5.56
C HIS A 94 3.74 4.04 -6.25
N HIS A 95 3.22 4.24 -7.45
CA HIS A 95 3.19 5.57 -8.07
C HIS A 95 2.42 6.59 -7.22
N LEU A 96 1.22 6.21 -6.72
CA LEU A 96 0.42 7.05 -5.83
C LEU A 96 1.15 7.30 -4.52
N PHE A 97 1.68 6.26 -3.90
CA PHE A 97 2.37 6.32 -2.62
C PHE A 97 3.61 7.22 -2.66
N PHE A 98 4.50 7.03 -3.64
CA PHE A 98 5.71 7.86 -3.74
C PHE A 98 5.40 9.32 -4.10
N GLN A 99 4.37 9.58 -4.89
CA GLN A 99 3.93 10.95 -5.13
C GLN A 99 3.38 11.60 -3.86
N LEU A 100 2.64 10.84 -3.06
CA LEU A 100 2.14 11.29 -1.76
C LEU A 100 3.29 11.57 -0.78
N VAL A 101 4.29 10.68 -0.72
CA VAL A 101 5.50 10.87 0.11
C VAL A 101 6.24 12.14 -0.31
N ALA A 102 6.44 12.36 -1.61
CA ALA A 102 7.10 13.56 -2.13
C ALA A 102 6.35 14.84 -1.73
N SER A 103 5.01 14.84 -1.80
CA SER A 103 4.18 15.96 -1.32
C SER A 103 4.32 16.15 0.20
N GLY A 104 4.37 15.05 0.96
CA GLY A 104 4.49 15.07 2.41
C GLY A 104 5.82 15.63 2.93
N LEU A 105 6.91 15.50 2.18
CA LEU A 105 8.21 16.03 2.62
C LEU A 105 8.20 17.54 2.90
N GLN A 106 7.28 18.28 2.27
CA GLN A 106 7.16 19.72 2.43
C GLN A 106 5.88 20.17 3.17
N ASN A 107 5.10 19.22 3.70
CA ASN A 107 3.81 19.51 4.32
C ASN A 107 3.60 18.66 5.59
N ASP A 108 3.79 19.27 6.77
CA ASP A 108 3.73 18.56 8.04
C ASP A 108 2.36 17.90 8.31
N ALA A 109 1.26 18.56 7.97
CA ALA A 109 -0.07 17.97 8.09
C ALA A 109 -0.26 16.73 7.19
N MET A 110 0.48 16.64 6.09
CA MET A 110 0.48 15.49 5.21
C MET A 110 1.41 14.38 5.74
N LYS A 111 2.55 14.73 6.38
CA LYS A 111 3.44 13.75 7.03
C LYS A 111 2.70 12.88 8.05
N ASP A 112 1.89 13.49 8.92
CA ASP A 112 1.12 12.76 9.94
C ASP A 112 0.17 11.74 9.31
N LYS A 113 -0.48 12.14 8.22
CA LYS A 113 -1.43 11.27 7.49
C LYS A 113 -0.72 10.11 6.78
N ILE A 114 0.43 10.38 6.16
CA ILE A 114 1.27 9.36 5.54
C ILE A 114 1.81 8.41 6.61
N GLY A 115 2.23 8.94 7.76
CA GLY A 115 2.60 8.16 8.94
C GLY A 115 1.49 7.22 9.39
N GLY A 116 0.24 7.70 9.39
CA GLY A 116 -0.95 6.87 9.66
C GLY A 116 -1.13 5.73 8.66
N LEU A 117 -0.91 5.98 7.36
CA LEU A 117 -0.97 4.95 6.32
C LEU A 117 0.11 3.88 6.51
N LEU A 118 1.37 4.30 6.73
CA LEU A 118 2.49 3.40 7.01
C LEU A 118 2.23 2.57 8.28
N HIS A 119 1.71 3.19 9.33
CA HIS A 119 1.32 2.48 10.55
C HIS A 119 0.25 1.42 10.29
N TYR A 120 -0.75 1.73 9.50
CA TYR A 120 -1.79 0.77 9.10
C TYR A 120 -1.18 -0.42 8.36
N GLU A 121 -0.30 -0.20 7.38
CA GLU A 121 0.38 -1.28 6.63
C GLU A 121 1.24 -2.15 7.55
N ASN A 122 2.02 -1.52 8.43
CA ASN A 122 2.83 -2.25 9.43
C ASN A 122 1.94 -3.12 10.34
N GLN A 123 0.77 -2.64 10.76
CA GLN A 123 -0.17 -3.45 11.54
C GLN A 123 -0.70 -4.66 10.75
N GLN A 124 -1.00 -4.51 9.45
CA GLN A 124 -1.43 -5.64 8.62
C GLN A 124 -0.29 -6.66 8.48
N LEU A 125 0.93 -6.22 8.22
CA LEU A 125 2.12 -7.08 8.16
C LEU A 125 2.38 -7.79 9.49
N THR A 126 2.26 -7.10 10.63
CA THR A 126 2.37 -7.71 11.96
C THR A 126 1.38 -8.88 12.12
N ARG A 127 0.14 -8.71 11.67
CA ARG A 127 -0.87 -9.81 11.71
C ARG A 127 -0.45 -11.00 10.86
N VAL A 128 0.03 -10.76 9.64
CA VAL A 128 0.53 -11.82 8.74
C VAL A 128 1.70 -12.55 9.38
N LEU A 129 2.68 -11.82 9.89
CA LEU A 129 3.88 -12.39 10.51
C LEU A 129 3.53 -13.19 11.76
N ASN A 130 2.72 -12.65 12.68
CA ASN A 130 2.29 -13.35 13.89
C ASN A 130 1.58 -14.67 13.58
N LYS A 131 0.75 -14.69 12.54
CA LYS A 131 0.01 -15.88 12.14
C LYS A 131 0.91 -16.96 11.53
N ASN A 132 1.87 -16.57 10.68
CA ASN A 132 2.63 -17.53 9.88
C ASN A 132 3.96 -17.96 10.52
N ILE A 133 4.56 -17.07 11.31
CA ILE A 133 5.91 -17.27 11.86
C ILE A 133 5.91 -17.21 13.39
N GLY A 134 4.80 -16.76 14.00
CA GLY A 134 4.63 -16.40 15.41
C GLY A 134 5.51 -17.18 16.39
N GLY A 135 6.30 -16.46 17.21
CA GLY A 135 7.21 -17.02 18.22
C GLY A 135 8.51 -17.63 17.68
N THR A 136 8.64 -17.83 16.36
CA THR A 136 9.83 -18.42 15.73
C THR A 136 10.79 -17.37 15.13
N MET A 137 10.35 -16.12 14.96
CA MET A 137 11.29 -15.02 14.70
C MET A 137 12.03 -14.70 15.99
N THR A 138 13.31 -14.51 15.92
CA THR A 138 14.25 -14.41 17.04
C THR A 138 13.63 -13.74 18.27
N SER A 139 13.72 -14.36 19.43
CA SER A 139 13.17 -13.86 20.71
C SER A 139 13.64 -12.44 21.11
N GLN A 140 14.60 -11.89 20.36
CA GLN A 140 15.23 -10.58 20.60
C GLN A 140 14.64 -9.45 19.76
N ILE A 141 13.87 -9.73 18.67
CA ILE A 141 13.31 -8.71 17.76
C ILE A 141 11.80 -8.89 17.70
N SER A 142 11.08 -7.82 18.04
CA SER A 142 9.61 -7.86 18.03
C SER A 142 9.03 -8.03 16.61
N THR A 143 7.84 -8.61 16.52
CA THR A 143 7.13 -8.76 15.24
C THR A 143 6.81 -7.40 14.62
N GLU A 144 6.59 -6.38 15.44
CA GLU A 144 6.38 -5.01 14.98
C GLU A 144 7.63 -4.46 14.27
N THR A 145 8.82 -4.71 14.81
CA THR A 145 10.08 -4.34 14.16
C THR A 145 10.24 -5.08 12.83
N TRP A 146 9.95 -6.39 12.81
CA TRP A 146 9.98 -7.17 11.58
C TRP A 146 8.99 -6.64 10.54
N SER A 147 7.79 -6.21 10.95
CA SER A 147 6.81 -5.65 10.03
C SER A 147 7.30 -4.34 9.39
N VAL A 148 7.96 -3.48 10.16
CA VAL A 148 8.59 -2.25 9.63
C VAL A 148 9.71 -2.57 8.64
N LEU A 149 10.57 -3.56 8.95
CA LEU A 149 11.64 -3.98 8.04
C LEU A 149 11.09 -4.58 6.74
N CYS A 150 10.06 -5.43 6.83
CA CYS A 150 9.40 -6.00 5.66
C CYS A 150 8.73 -4.91 4.80
N ASN A 151 8.04 -3.96 5.41
CA ASN A 151 7.40 -2.87 4.69
C ASN A 151 8.43 -1.99 3.98
N ALA A 152 9.50 -1.60 4.68
CA ALA A 152 10.59 -0.84 4.10
C ALA A 152 11.28 -1.58 2.94
N LEU A 153 11.43 -2.91 3.05
CA LEU A 153 11.97 -3.75 1.98
C LEU A 153 11.05 -3.74 0.76
N ILE A 154 9.75 -3.95 0.94
CA ILE A 154 8.75 -3.93 -0.14
C ILE A 154 8.75 -2.58 -0.86
N ASP A 155 8.72 -1.46 -0.12
CA ASP A 155 8.75 -0.13 -0.71
C ASP A 155 10.08 0.14 -1.42
N GLY A 156 11.21 -0.29 -0.86
CA GLY A 156 12.53 -0.19 -1.48
C GLY A 156 12.64 -1.00 -2.78
N LEU A 157 12.08 -2.22 -2.82
CA LEU A 157 12.04 -3.04 -4.03
C LEU A 157 11.11 -2.43 -5.08
N ALA A 158 9.97 -1.87 -4.68
CA ALA A 158 9.08 -1.16 -5.57
C ALA A 158 9.76 0.09 -6.19
N LEU A 159 10.56 0.82 -5.41
CA LEU A 159 11.36 1.92 -5.92
C LEU A 159 12.36 1.45 -6.98
N GLN A 160 13.04 0.31 -6.74
CA GLN A 160 13.91 -0.30 -7.74
C GLN A 160 13.15 -0.67 -9.03
N ALA A 161 11.97 -1.28 -8.90
CA ALA A 161 11.15 -1.65 -10.05
C ALA A 161 10.72 -0.44 -10.90
N LEU A 162 10.44 0.70 -10.25
CA LEU A 162 10.02 1.93 -10.94
C LEU A 162 11.16 2.64 -11.67
N PHE A 163 12.37 2.64 -11.11
CA PHE A 163 13.46 3.53 -11.57
C PHE A 163 14.70 2.81 -12.07
N ASN A 164 14.89 1.54 -11.77
CA ASN A 164 16.07 0.80 -12.18
C ASN A 164 15.77 -0.14 -13.35
N PRO A 165 16.20 0.18 -14.58
CA PRO A 165 15.95 -0.66 -15.77
C PRO A 165 16.55 -2.07 -15.69
N SER A 166 17.58 -2.26 -14.85
CA SER A 166 18.25 -3.55 -14.65
C SER A 166 17.63 -4.39 -13.53
N PHE A 167 16.60 -3.87 -12.84
CA PHE A 167 15.94 -4.60 -11.77
C PHE A 167 14.99 -5.67 -12.34
N SER A 168 15.10 -6.89 -11.79
CA SER A 168 14.20 -8.00 -12.08
C SER A 168 13.44 -8.38 -10.81
N SER A 169 12.15 -8.06 -10.75
CA SER A 169 11.30 -8.39 -9.61
C SER A 169 11.24 -9.91 -9.40
N ASP A 170 11.01 -10.69 -10.44
CA ASP A 170 10.88 -12.15 -10.36
C ASP A 170 12.13 -12.79 -9.74
N LYS A 171 13.33 -12.35 -10.18
CA LYS A 171 14.58 -12.84 -9.60
C LYS A 171 14.73 -12.48 -8.13
N VAL A 172 14.52 -11.20 -7.79
CA VAL A 172 14.75 -10.73 -6.42
C VAL A 172 13.72 -11.31 -5.46
N TYR A 173 12.44 -11.42 -5.86
CA TYR A 173 11.43 -12.06 -5.03
C TYR A 173 11.62 -13.58 -4.93
N GLY A 174 12.09 -14.24 -5.98
CA GLY A 174 12.49 -15.65 -5.91
C GLY A 174 13.63 -15.89 -4.91
N ASP A 175 14.67 -15.05 -4.94
CA ASP A 175 15.77 -15.12 -3.96
C ASP A 175 15.29 -14.78 -2.54
N LEU A 176 14.38 -13.80 -2.38
CA LEU A 176 13.78 -13.45 -1.09
C LEU A 176 12.94 -14.61 -0.52
N HIS A 177 12.19 -15.29 -1.37
CA HIS A 177 11.41 -16.47 -0.98
C HIS A 177 12.34 -17.56 -0.42
N LEU A 178 13.41 -17.87 -1.14
CA LEU A 178 14.43 -18.84 -0.71
C LEU A 178 15.09 -18.43 0.62
N LEU A 179 15.41 -17.13 0.80
CA LEU A 179 15.96 -16.61 2.05
C LEU A 179 15.01 -16.82 3.23
N LEU A 180 13.73 -16.55 3.03
CA LEU A 180 12.71 -16.72 4.07
C LEU A 180 12.49 -18.20 4.43
N GLU A 181 12.46 -19.09 3.45
CA GLU A 181 12.39 -20.53 3.69
C GLU A 181 13.56 -21.01 4.53
N LYS A 182 14.80 -20.64 4.14
CA LYS A 182 16.00 -21.00 4.89
C LYS A 182 16.02 -20.42 6.29
N PHE A 183 15.57 -19.17 6.45
CA PHE A 183 15.46 -18.56 7.76
C PHE A 183 14.47 -19.31 8.67
N ILE A 184 13.32 -19.70 8.15
CA ILE A 184 12.30 -20.48 8.90
C ILE A 184 12.83 -21.87 9.27
N GLU A 185 13.54 -22.56 8.35
CA GLU A 185 14.17 -23.86 8.62
C GLU A 185 15.19 -23.77 9.77
N LEU A 186 16.08 -22.78 9.74
CA LEU A 186 17.09 -22.57 10.78
C LEU A 186 16.45 -22.33 12.17
N GLN A 187 15.36 -21.57 12.22
CA GLN A 187 14.65 -21.28 13.48
C GLN A 187 13.97 -22.55 14.04
N LYS A 188 13.45 -23.41 13.19
CA LYS A 188 12.85 -24.69 13.61
C LYS A 188 13.90 -25.72 14.08
N GLY A 189 15.07 -25.74 13.46
CA GLY A 189 16.18 -26.63 13.81
C GLY A 189 16.91 -26.24 15.10
N GLY A 190 16.94 -24.95 15.45
CA GLY A 190 17.58 -24.44 16.66
C GLY A 190 16.82 -24.72 17.98
N ASN A 191 15.53 -25.02 17.93
CA ASN A 191 14.71 -25.32 19.11
C ASN A 191 14.71 -26.82 19.51
N GLY A 192 15.51 -27.65 18.85
CA GLY A 192 15.61 -29.10 19.12
C GLY A 192 16.84 -29.55 19.90
N SER A 193 17.63 -28.60 20.44
CA SER A 193 18.92 -28.92 21.09
C SER A 193 19.03 -28.33 22.51
N GLU A 194 17.96 -28.41 23.30
CA GLU A 194 18.01 -28.24 24.77
C GLU A 194 17.44 -29.46 25.46
#